data_b426e31a5c764aa3ea02c7183af0dcad
#
_entry.id   b426e31a5c764aa3ea02c7183af0dcad
#
_cell.length_a   1.000
_cell.length_b   1.000
_cell.length_c   1.000
_cell.angle_alpha   90.00
_cell.angle_beta   90.00
_cell.angle_gamma   90.00
#
_symmetry.space_group_name_H-M   'P 1'
#
loop_
_entity.id
_entity.type
_entity.pdbx_description
1 polymer ?
#
loop_
_entity_poly.entity_id
_entity_poly.type
_entity_poly.pdbx_seq_one_letter_code
_entity_poly.pdbx_strand_id
1 'polypeptide(L)'
;MGNLDRRPGKIVCVGRNYAAHARELGNEIPAEPLLFLKPPSAVIENGGAIVLPPESEQVEHEAEIAVVIGQRARDVSEEDALSYVAGYAPLNDVTARDLQKRDVQFTRAKGYDTFCPIGRMVPADGVDWRTLEICCRVNGERRQYGRASDMVFGIPALIAYISRIMTLEPGDVIATGTPEGVGPLREGDEVEVELQGMTTVRNRVVRARRDTDEERAQARPSGAEA
;
A
#
# COMPACT_ATOMS: atom_id res chain seq x y z
N MET A 1 15.02 6.26 -14.83
CA MET A 1 14.13 7.37 -14.50
C MET A 1 12.85 6.74 -14.00
N GLY A 2 12.45 6.97 -12.73
CA GLY A 2 11.15 6.60 -12.19
C GLY A 2 11.04 5.45 -11.20
N ASN A 3 12.09 4.94 -10.58
CA ASN A 3 11.97 4.40 -9.24
C ASN A 3 11.70 5.59 -8.30
N LEU A 4 11.02 5.35 -7.16
CA LEU A 4 11.05 6.34 -6.09
C LEU A 4 12.52 6.61 -5.81
N ASP A 5 13.06 7.77 -6.24
CA ASP A 5 14.50 8.10 -6.12
C ASP A 5 14.97 8.09 -4.65
N ARG A 6 14.02 8.00 -3.72
CA ARG A 6 14.21 7.86 -2.27
C ARG A 6 13.04 7.08 -1.68
N ARG A 7 13.29 6.37 -0.58
CA ARG A 7 12.19 5.83 0.24
C ARG A 7 11.27 6.97 0.69
N PRO A 8 9.94 6.78 0.66
CA PRO A 8 9.00 7.79 1.13
C PRO A 8 9.26 8.13 2.60
N GLY A 9 9.02 9.39 2.98
CA GLY A 9 9.07 9.81 4.38
C GLY A 9 7.96 9.15 5.19
N LYS A 10 6.77 9.03 4.57
CA LYS A 10 5.62 8.29 5.08
C LYS A 10 4.76 7.76 3.94
N ILE A 11 3.97 6.74 4.27
CA ILE A 11 2.95 6.18 3.38
C ILE A 11 1.62 6.31 4.13
N VAL A 12 0.77 7.22 3.64
CA VAL A 12 -0.56 7.44 4.20
C VAL A 12 -1.55 6.59 3.42
N CYS A 13 -2.22 5.67 4.11
CA CYS A 13 -3.15 4.73 3.51
C CYS A 13 -4.59 5.09 3.85
N VAL A 14 -5.51 4.80 2.93
CA VAL A 14 -6.94 5.11 3.06
C VAL A 14 -7.74 3.82 3.09
N GLY A 15 -8.32 3.50 4.23
CA GLY A 15 -9.19 2.33 4.38
C GLY A 15 -10.60 2.57 3.83
N ARG A 16 -11.23 1.51 3.28
CA ARG A 16 -12.66 1.48 2.87
C ARG A 16 -13.03 2.53 1.83
N ASN A 17 -12.15 2.84 0.90
CA ASN A 17 -12.35 3.87 -0.11
C ASN A 17 -13.05 3.38 -1.40
N TYR A 18 -13.45 2.11 -1.44
CA TYR A 18 -14.32 1.54 -2.48
C TYR A 18 -15.55 0.93 -1.82
N ALA A 19 -16.74 1.36 -2.26
CA ALA A 19 -18.00 0.94 -1.63
C ALA A 19 -18.23 -0.58 -1.71
N ALA A 20 -17.81 -1.21 -2.80
CA ALA A 20 -17.93 -2.66 -3.00
C ALA A 20 -17.01 -3.42 -2.03
N HIS A 21 -15.75 -2.99 -1.87
CA HIS A 21 -14.82 -3.57 -0.90
C HIS A 21 -15.28 -3.40 0.56
N ALA A 22 -15.81 -2.22 0.92
CA ALA A 22 -16.38 -2.02 2.25
C ALA A 22 -17.48 -3.05 2.55
N ARG A 23 -18.39 -3.27 1.59
CA ARG A 23 -19.47 -4.29 1.71
C ARG A 23 -18.95 -5.72 1.76
N GLU A 24 -17.93 -6.05 0.95
CA GLU A 24 -17.28 -7.38 0.95
C GLU A 24 -16.79 -7.77 2.35
N LEU A 25 -16.23 -6.83 3.09
CA LEU A 25 -15.74 -7.03 4.45
C LEU A 25 -16.79 -6.77 5.56
N GLY A 26 -18.04 -6.50 5.19
CA GLY A 26 -19.12 -6.22 6.13
C GLY A 26 -18.98 -4.88 6.87
N ASN A 27 -18.27 -3.92 6.29
CA ASN A 27 -18.04 -2.61 6.85
C ASN A 27 -18.98 -1.56 6.24
N GLU A 28 -19.27 -0.52 7.03
CA GLU A 28 -19.93 0.69 6.52
C GLU A 28 -18.94 1.59 5.76
N ILE A 29 -19.47 2.37 4.83
CA ILE A 29 -18.72 3.42 4.15
C ILE A 29 -18.50 4.54 5.15
N PRO A 30 -17.24 4.95 5.42
CA PRO A 30 -16.97 6.02 6.39
C PRO A 30 -17.45 7.37 5.86
N ALA A 31 -17.89 8.26 6.76
CA ALA A 31 -18.28 9.64 6.41
C ALA A 31 -17.07 10.52 6.04
N GLU A 32 -15.88 10.16 6.52
CA GLU A 32 -14.60 10.83 6.27
C GLU A 32 -13.52 9.78 5.95
N PRO A 33 -12.42 10.13 5.25
CA PRO A 33 -11.33 9.21 4.96
C PRO A 33 -10.76 8.56 6.23
N LEU A 34 -10.78 7.23 6.29
CA LEU A 34 -10.17 6.46 7.37
C LEU A 34 -8.67 6.30 7.08
N LEU A 35 -7.84 7.01 7.85
CA LEU A 35 -6.40 7.04 7.62
C LEU A 35 -5.62 6.08 8.54
N PHE A 36 -4.59 5.48 7.98
CA PHE A 36 -3.54 4.78 8.73
C PHE A 36 -2.20 4.93 8.01
N LEU A 37 -1.11 4.49 8.64
CA LEU A 37 0.23 4.61 8.07
C LEU A 37 0.85 3.22 7.89
N LYS A 38 1.61 3.06 6.80
CA LYS A 38 2.62 2.00 6.67
C LYS A 38 4.00 2.62 6.89
N PRO A 39 4.92 1.93 7.59
CA PRO A 39 6.28 2.42 7.76
C PRO A 39 7.05 2.35 6.44
N PRO A 40 7.98 3.26 6.16
CA PRO A 40 8.84 3.20 4.98
C PRO A 40 9.64 1.90 4.85
N SER A 41 9.94 1.21 5.97
CA SER A 41 10.61 -0.09 5.98
C SER A 41 9.80 -1.21 5.33
N ALA A 42 8.47 -1.05 5.22
CA ALA A 42 7.59 -2.02 4.55
C ALA A 42 7.76 -2.03 3.02
N VAL A 43 8.39 -0.97 2.44
CA VAL A 43 8.51 -0.82 0.99
C VAL A 43 9.47 -1.83 0.39
N ILE A 44 9.00 -2.52 -0.65
CA ILE A 44 9.81 -3.30 -1.58
C ILE A 44 9.48 -2.92 -3.02
N GLU A 45 10.47 -3.09 -3.90
CA GLU A 45 10.35 -2.81 -5.33
C GLU A 45 9.90 -4.05 -6.12
N ASN A 46 9.73 -3.85 -7.42
CA ASN A 46 9.47 -4.93 -8.36
C ASN A 46 10.56 -6.03 -8.26
N GLY A 47 10.15 -7.28 -8.19
CA GLY A 47 11.04 -8.44 -8.04
C GLY A 47 11.45 -8.76 -6.60
N GLY A 48 11.18 -7.88 -5.63
CA GLY A 48 11.33 -8.19 -4.19
C GLY A 48 10.36 -9.29 -3.74
N ALA A 49 10.64 -9.93 -2.60
CA ALA A 49 9.77 -10.96 -2.05
C ALA A 49 8.84 -10.42 -0.97
N ILE A 50 7.55 -10.74 -1.04
CA ILE A 50 6.60 -10.56 0.06
C ILE A 50 6.85 -11.71 1.06
N VAL A 51 7.21 -11.37 2.29
CA VAL A 51 7.55 -12.35 3.32
C VAL A 51 6.35 -12.56 4.25
N LEU A 52 5.76 -13.76 4.23
CA LEU A 52 4.69 -14.13 5.14
C LEU A 52 5.24 -14.28 6.57
N PRO A 53 4.80 -13.46 7.54
CA PRO A 53 5.30 -13.53 8.91
C PRO A 53 4.74 -14.77 9.63
N PRO A 54 5.48 -15.35 10.59
CA PRO A 54 5.04 -16.54 11.33
C PRO A 54 3.87 -16.26 12.29
N GLU A 55 3.58 -14.98 12.57
CA GLU A 55 2.51 -14.54 13.49
C GLU A 55 1.14 -14.45 12.82
N SER A 56 1.07 -14.54 11.47
CA SER A 56 -0.18 -14.45 10.72
C SER A 56 -0.42 -15.69 9.87
N GLU A 57 -1.65 -16.17 9.91
CA GLU A 57 -2.12 -17.30 9.08
C GLU A 57 -2.93 -16.81 7.86
N GLN A 58 -3.29 -15.52 7.82
CA GLN A 58 -4.10 -14.93 6.77
C GLN A 58 -3.50 -13.61 6.28
N VAL A 59 -2.54 -13.71 5.36
CA VAL A 59 -1.99 -12.55 4.65
C VAL A 59 -2.69 -12.41 3.31
N GLU A 60 -3.15 -11.20 2.98
CA GLU A 60 -3.92 -10.91 1.77
C GLU A 60 -3.30 -9.79 0.94
N HIS A 61 -3.56 -9.81 -0.37
CA HIS A 61 -3.23 -8.73 -1.29
C HIS A 61 -4.31 -7.65 -1.29
N GLU A 62 -3.91 -6.41 -1.47
CA GLU A 62 -4.77 -5.24 -1.68
C GLU A 62 -4.15 -4.33 -2.74
N ALA A 63 -4.62 -4.44 -3.99
CA ALA A 63 -4.13 -3.60 -5.08
C ALA A 63 -4.67 -2.18 -4.97
N GLU A 64 -3.77 -1.20 -5.01
CA GLU A 64 -4.09 0.21 -4.83
C GLU A 64 -3.38 1.10 -5.84
N ILE A 65 -3.98 2.24 -6.15
CA ILE A 65 -3.31 3.33 -6.84
C ILE A 65 -2.53 4.12 -5.79
N ALA A 66 -1.22 4.22 -5.96
CA ALA A 66 -0.38 5.10 -5.18
C ALA A 66 -0.30 6.48 -5.83
N VAL A 67 -0.51 7.53 -5.05
CA VAL A 67 -0.26 8.92 -5.45
C VAL A 67 1.06 9.35 -4.82
N VAL A 68 2.02 9.74 -5.64
CA VAL A 68 3.33 10.24 -5.18
C VAL A 68 3.30 11.76 -5.14
N ILE A 69 3.62 12.33 -4.00
CA ILE A 69 3.65 13.78 -3.80
C ILE A 69 4.92 14.39 -4.40
N GLY A 70 4.77 15.45 -5.18
CA GLY A 70 5.87 16.14 -5.85
C GLY A 70 6.30 17.44 -5.20
N GLN A 71 5.41 18.08 -4.46
CA GLN A 71 5.66 19.36 -3.79
C GLN A 71 5.12 19.32 -2.36
N ARG A 72 5.72 20.09 -1.47
CA ARG A 72 5.26 20.19 -0.08
C ARG A 72 3.82 20.71 -0.05
N ALA A 73 2.89 19.92 0.51
CA ALA A 73 1.46 20.21 0.60
C ALA A 73 1.03 20.33 2.07
N ARG A 74 0.50 21.49 2.43
CA ARG A 74 -0.08 21.78 3.74
C ARG A 74 -1.30 22.64 3.57
N ASP A 75 -2.46 22.16 4.07
CA ASP A 75 -3.74 22.85 4.02
C ASP A 75 -4.15 23.24 2.59
N VAL A 76 -4.05 22.28 1.69
CA VAL A 76 -4.30 22.46 0.25
C VAL A 76 -5.78 22.30 -0.04
N SER A 77 -6.35 23.11 -0.96
CA SER A 77 -7.70 22.96 -1.46
C SER A 77 -7.83 21.75 -2.41
N GLU A 78 -9.04 21.22 -2.60
CA GLU A 78 -9.27 20.17 -3.60
C GLU A 78 -8.99 20.66 -5.03
N GLU A 79 -9.25 21.92 -5.31
CA GLU A 79 -9.04 22.56 -6.62
C GLU A 79 -7.54 22.55 -6.99
N ASP A 80 -6.67 22.82 -6.03
CA ASP A 80 -5.23 22.90 -6.24
C ASP A 80 -4.50 21.56 -6.08
N ALA A 81 -5.16 20.56 -5.50
CA ALA A 81 -4.55 19.32 -5.00
C ALA A 81 -3.71 18.58 -6.05
N LEU A 82 -4.17 18.51 -7.29
CA LEU A 82 -3.47 17.79 -8.36
C LEU A 82 -2.14 18.45 -8.76
N SER A 83 -1.96 19.74 -8.51
CA SER A 83 -0.69 20.43 -8.78
C SER A 83 0.46 19.95 -7.88
N TYR A 84 0.14 19.26 -6.77
CA TYR A 84 1.10 18.70 -5.82
C TYR A 84 1.50 17.25 -6.14
N VAL A 85 0.92 16.63 -7.18
CA VAL A 85 1.17 15.24 -7.55
C VAL A 85 2.33 15.13 -8.52
N ALA A 86 3.35 14.33 -8.17
CA ALA A 86 4.43 13.97 -9.08
C ALA A 86 4.03 12.87 -10.07
N GLY A 87 3.22 11.92 -9.61
CA GLY A 87 2.80 10.80 -10.45
C GLY A 87 2.02 9.74 -9.69
N TYR A 88 1.77 8.64 -10.41
CA TYR A 88 0.99 7.50 -9.95
C TYR A 88 1.78 6.21 -10.08
N ALA A 89 1.55 5.24 -9.19
CA ALA A 89 2.20 3.93 -9.24
C ALA A 89 1.23 2.83 -8.78
N PRO A 90 1.41 1.57 -9.21
CA PRO A 90 0.73 0.44 -8.61
C PRO A 90 1.35 0.15 -7.23
N LEU A 91 0.52 -0.14 -6.25
CA LEU A 91 0.91 -0.48 -4.90
C LEU A 91 0.11 -1.70 -4.42
N ASN A 92 0.73 -2.56 -3.62
CA ASN A 92 0.07 -3.64 -2.91
C ASN A 92 0.11 -3.35 -1.40
N ASP A 93 -1.03 -3.01 -0.80
CA ASP A 93 -1.17 -2.83 0.64
C ASP A 93 -1.35 -4.18 1.34
N VAL A 94 -0.30 -5.00 1.33
CA VAL A 94 -0.31 -6.34 1.92
C VAL A 94 -0.74 -6.28 3.38
N THR A 95 -1.66 -7.17 3.75
CA THR A 95 -2.37 -7.12 5.03
C THR A 95 -2.40 -8.47 5.72
N ALA A 96 -1.93 -8.54 6.96
CA ALA A 96 -2.19 -9.68 7.86
C ALA A 96 -3.61 -9.56 8.42
N ARG A 97 -4.57 -10.16 7.71
CA ARG A 97 -6.01 -9.95 7.93
C ARG A 97 -6.51 -10.45 9.28
N ASP A 98 -5.98 -11.53 9.77
CA ASP A 98 -6.28 -12.07 11.10
C ASP A 98 -5.80 -11.14 12.22
N LEU A 99 -4.64 -10.49 12.04
CA LEU A 99 -4.13 -9.48 12.96
C LEU A 99 -4.95 -8.20 12.89
N GLN A 100 -5.34 -7.77 11.68
CA GLN A 100 -6.19 -6.59 11.50
C GLN A 100 -7.54 -6.70 12.22
N LYS A 101 -8.14 -7.91 12.22
CA LYS A 101 -9.41 -8.19 12.91
C LYS A 101 -9.25 -8.21 14.44
N ARG A 102 -8.07 -8.58 14.93
CA ARG A 102 -7.77 -8.74 16.36
C ARG A 102 -7.30 -7.44 17.01
N ASP A 103 -6.54 -6.63 16.27
CA ASP A 103 -5.93 -5.42 16.79
C ASP A 103 -6.88 -4.21 16.62
N VAL A 104 -6.83 -3.28 17.58
CA VAL A 104 -7.57 -2.01 17.49
C VAL A 104 -6.98 -1.09 16.45
N GLN A 105 -5.64 -1.13 16.26
CA GLN A 105 -4.88 -0.32 15.31
C GLN A 105 -4.25 -1.19 14.24
N PHE A 106 -4.17 -0.69 13.01
CA PHE A 106 -3.69 -1.46 11.86
C PHE A 106 -2.15 -1.55 11.76
N THR A 107 -1.40 -0.90 12.63
CA THR A 107 0.06 -0.78 12.55
C THR A 107 0.75 -2.14 12.37
N ARG A 108 0.42 -3.13 13.20
CA ARG A 108 1.03 -4.47 13.10
C ARG A 108 0.55 -5.20 11.83
N ALA A 109 -0.74 -5.17 11.55
CA ALA A 109 -1.32 -5.89 10.42
C ALA A 109 -0.81 -5.40 9.06
N LYS A 110 -0.43 -4.13 8.97
CA LYS A 110 -0.05 -3.40 7.76
C LYS A 110 1.44 -3.05 7.69
N GLY A 111 2.17 -3.15 8.81
CA GLY A 111 3.51 -2.58 8.97
C GLY A 111 4.67 -3.57 8.92
N TYR A 112 4.45 -4.85 8.63
CA TYR A 112 5.55 -5.79 8.45
C TYR A 112 6.47 -5.34 7.30
N ASP A 113 7.76 -5.59 7.44
CA ASP A 113 8.70 -5.46 6.33
C ASP A 113 8.15 -6.23 5.12
N THR A 114 8.38 -5.69 3.92
CA THR A 114 7.88 -6.22 2.64
C THR A 114 6.38 -6.08 2.35
N PHE A 115 5.59 -5.51 3.25
CA PHE A 115 4.14 -5.41 3.11
C PHE A 115 3.68 -4.19 2.27
N CYS A 116 4.60 -3.50 1.59
CA CYS A 116 4.29 -2.41 0.68
C CYS A 116 5.07 -2.52 -0.64
N PRO A 117 4.80 -3.54 -1.47
CA PRO A 117 5.27 -3.55 -2.84
C PRO A 117 4.77 -2.32 -3.59
N ILE A 118 5.68 -1.55 -4.19
CA ILE A 118 5.35 -0.39 -5.01
C ILE A 118 6.11 -0.46 -6.34
N GLY A 119 5.38 -0.19 -7.43
CA GLY A 119 5.94 -0.20 -8.76
C GLY A 119 6.55 1.13 -9.16
N ARG A 120 7.04 1.17 -10.39
CA ARG A 120 7.58 2.39 -10.98
C ARG A 120 6.49 3.46 -11.10
N MET A 121 6.81 4.68 -10.69
CA MET A 121 5.94 5.84 -10.87
C MET A 121 5.83 6.26 -12.33
N VAL A 122 4.62 6.57 -12.77
CA VAL A 122 4.32 7.26 -14.02
C VAL A 122 4.06 8.73 -13.71
N PRO A 123 4.70 9.70 -14.40
CA PRO A 123 4.44 11.12 -14.18
C PRO A 123 2.96 11.48 -14.30
N ALA A 124 2.48 12.41 -13.48
CA ALA A 124 1.09 12.85 -13.50
C ALA A 124 0.74 13.73 -14.71
N ASP A 125 1.78 14.28 -15.38
CA ASP A 125 1.58 15.20 -16.50
C ASP A 125 0.78 14.56 -17.64
N GLY A 126 -0.33 15.21 -18.02
CA GLY A 126 -1.24 14.71 -19.07
C GLY A 126 -2.13 13.52 -18.64
N VAL A 127 -2.10 13.08 -17.39
CA VAL A 127 -2.91 11.97 -16.89
C VAL A 127 -4.16 12.50 -16.20
N ASP A 128 -5.35 12.17 -16.72
CA ASP A 128 -6.60 12.32 -15.95
C ASP A 128 -6.70 11.16 -14.94
N TRP A 129 -6.54 11.46 -13.66
CA TRP A 129 -6.58 10.49 -12.59
C TRP A 129 -7.86 9.64 -12.56
N ARG A 130 -8.99 10.17 -13.07
CA ARG A 130 -10.29 9.46 -13.10
C ARG A 130 -10.26 8.27 -14.04
N THR A 131 -9.35 8.28 -15.02
CA THR A 131 -9.18 7.19 -15.99
C THR A 131 -8.24 6.09 -15.53
N LEU A 132 -7.59 6.26 -14.37
CA LEU A 132 -6.69 5.26 -13.83
C LEU A 132 -7.47 4.00 -13.43
N GLU A 133 -6.92 2.86 -13.80
CA GLU A 133 -7.46 1.55 -13.49
C GLU A 133 -6.38 0.69 -12.81
N ILE A 134 -6.76 -0.02 -11.76
CA ILE A 134 -5.87 -0.90 -11.00
C ILE A 134 -6.35 -2.35 -11.11
N CYS A 135 -5.41 -3.27 -11.30
CA CYS A 135 -5.70 -4.70 -11.40
C CYS A 135 -4.70 -5.50 -10.56
N CYS A 136 -5.19 -6.52 -9.85
CA CYS A 136 -4.35 -7.53 -9.22
C CYS A 136 -4.53 -8.88 -9.89
N ARG A 137 -3.40 -9.57 -10.14
CA ARG A 137 -3.39 -10.99 -10.52
C ARG A 137 -2.56 -11.79 -9.52
N VAL A 138 -3.02 -12.97 -9.20
CA VAL A 138 -2.27 -13.96 -8.42
C VAL A 138 -2.12 -15.19 -9.30
N ASN A 139 -0.88 -15.59 -9.58
CA ASN A 139 -0.56 -16.70 -10.49
C ASN A 139 -1.20 -16.54 -11.89
N GLY A 140 -1.25 -15.29 -12.39
CA GLY A 140 -1.86 -14.94 -13.68
C GLY A 140 -3.38 -14.81 -13.66
N GLU A 141 -4.08 -15.25 -12.60
CA GLU A 141 -5.53 -15.11 -12.47
C GLU A 141 -5.91 -13.75 -11.89
N ARG A 142 -6.79 -13.02 -12.56
CA ARG A 142 -7.28 -11.72 -12.09
C ARG A 142 -8.15 -11.89 -10.84
N ARG A 143 -7.74 -11.23 -9.75
CA ARG A 143 -8.43 -11.21 -8.46
C ARG A 143 -9.16 -9.91 -8.21
N GLN A 144 -8.51 -8.77 -8.49
CA GLN A 144 -9.08 -7.46 -8.27
C GLN A 144 -9.04 -6.62 -9.55
N TYR A 145 -10.04 -5.75 -9.67
CA TYR A 145 -10.07 -4.70 -10.67
C TYR A 145 -10.89 -3.53 -10.13
N GLY A 146 -10.40 -2.30 -10.31
CA GLY A 146 -11.11 -1.09 -9.90
C GLY A 146 -10.66 0.12 -10.69
N ARG A 147 -11.50 1.13 -10.71
CA ARG A 147 -11.24 2.42 -11.34
C ARG A 147 -11.10 3.49 -10.27
N ALA A 148 -10.23 4.47 -10.51
CA ALA A 148 -10.11 5.62 -9.61
C ALA A 148 -11.43 6.41 -9.50
N SER A 149 -12.25 6.42 -10.56
CA SER A 149 -13.59 7.03 -10.55
C SER A 149 -14.58 6.38 -9.59
N ASP A 150 -14.33 5.12 -9.15
CA ASP A 150 -15.21 4.38 -8.25
C ASP A 150 -14.85 4.58 -6.77
N MET A 151 -13.81 5.37 -6.49
CA MET A 151 -13.42 5.76 -5.13
C MET A 151 -14.53 6.59 -4.46
N VAL A 152 -14.77 6.32 -3.18
CA VAL A 152 -15.69 7.13 -2.35
C VAL A 152 -15.13 8.54 -2.17
N PHE A 153 -13.84 8.64 -1.88
CA PHE A 153 -13.10 9.90 -1.79
C PHE A 153 -12.07 9.93 -2.92
N GLY A 154 -12.25 10.83 -3.89
CA GLY A 154 -11.35 10.98 -5.02
C GLY A 154 -9.98 11.53 -4.61
N ILE A 155 -8.98 11.38 -5.49
CA ILE A 155 -7.60 11.79 -5.20
C ILE A 155 -7.47 13.24 -4.72
N PRO A 156 -8.14 14.25 -5.34
CA PRO A 156 -8.07 15.63 -4.83
C PRO A 156 -8.59 15.77 -3.40
N ALA A 157 -9.72 15.15 -3.09
CA ALA A 157 -10.31 15.16 -1.76
C ALA A 157 -9.39 14.53 -0.71
N LEU A 158 -8.73 13.41 -1.06
CA LEU A 158 -7.74 12.76 -0.18
C LEU A 158 -6.56 13.67 0.12
N ILE A 159 -5.96 14.29 -0.90
CA ILE A 159 -4.83 15.21 -0.71
C ILE A 159 -5.24 16.39 0.17
N ALA A 160 -6.38 17.02 -0.12
CA ALA A 160 -6.90 18.14 0.66
C ALA A 160 -7.14 17.72 2.12
N TYR A 161 -7.80 16.59 2.35
CA TYR A 161 -8.09 16.07 3.68
C TYR A 161 -6.83 15.77 4.47
N ILE A 162 -5.90 15.01 3.88
CA ILE A 162 -4.65 14.59 4.55
C ILE A 162 -3.77 15.81 4.83
N SER A 163 -3.67 16.77 3.89
CA SER A 163 -2.82 17.96 4.05
C SER A 163 -3.27 18.89 5.18
N ARG A 164 -4.55 18.85 5.58
CA ARG A 164 -5.05 19.55 6.78
C ARG A 164 -4.57 18.90 8.07
N ILE A 165 -4.43 17.59 8.08
CA ILE A 165 -4.01 16.81 9.26
C ILE A 165 -2.50 16.83 9.43
N MET A 166 -1.76 16.51 8.36
CA MET A 166 -0.30 16.42 8.36
C MET A 166 0.30 16.98 7.07
N THR A 167 1.45 17.62 7.16
CA THR A 167 2.19 18.06 5.97
C THR A 167 2.60 16.86 5.14
N LEU A 168 2.31 16.89 3.84
CA LEU A 168 2.85 15.96 2.86
C LEU A 168 4.12 16.56 2.27
N GLU A 169 5.21 15.79 2.26
CA GLU A 169 6.50 16.19 1.72
C GLU A 169 6.74 15.53 0.35
N PRO A 170 7.61 16.11 -0.50
CA PRO A 170 7.97 15.47 -1.76
C PRO A 170 8.49 14.04 -1.56
N GLY A 171 7.93 13.09 -2.31
CA GLY A 171 8.23 11.67 -2.20
C GLY A 171 7.33 10.90 -1.22
N ASP A 172 6.50 11.57 -0.41
CA ASP A 172 5.46 10.88 0.36
C ASP A 172 4.45 10.20 -0.57
N VAL A 173 3.87 9.11 -0.09
CA VAL A 173 2.92 8.30 -0.85
C VAL A 173 1.56 8.30 -0.17
N ILE A 174 0.50 8.45 -0.95
CA ILE A 174 -0.87 8.16 -0.53
C ILE A 174 -1.32 6.88 -1.24
N ALA A 175 -1.62 5.83 -0.47
CA ALA A 175 -2.27 4.61 -0.95
C ALA A 175 -3.78 4.82 -0.84
N THR A 176 -4.48 4.76 -1.99
CA THR A 176 -5.83 5.35 -2.12
C THR A 176 -6.97 4.43 -1.74
N GLY A 177 -6.66 3.23 -1.26
CA GLY A 177 -7.64 2.19 -0.98
C GLY A 177 -7.76 1.17 -2.10
N THR A 178 -8.27 -0.01 -1.76
CA THR A 178 -8.36 -1.18 -2.64
C THR A 178 -9.79 -1.47 -3.07
N PRO A 179 -10.03 -1.94 -4.33
CA PRO A 179 -11.32 -2.46 -4.76
C PRO A 179 -11.60 -3.84 -4.15
N GLU A 180 -12.81 -4.37 -4.36
CA GLU A 180 -13.19 -5.73 -3.98
C GLU A 180 -12.31 -6.81 -4.65
N GLY A 181 -12.39 -8.04 -4.12
CA GLY A 181 -11.67 -9.21 -4.61
C GLY A 181 -10.34 -9.43 -3.88
N VAL A 182 -10.18 -8.87 -2.68
CA VAL A 182 -9.03 -9.19 -1.81
C VAL A 182 -9.01 -10.68 -1.47
N GLY A 183 -7.83 -11.23 -1.26
CA GLY A 183 -7.73 -12.65 -1.01
C GLY A 183 -6.35 -13.09 -0.52
N PRO A 184 -6.28 -14.35 -0.02
CA PRO A 184 -5.10 -14.87 0.63
C PRO A 184 -3.93 -15.07 -0.34
N LEU A 185 -2.73 -14.79 0.17
CA LEU A 185 -1.45 -15.11 -0.42
C LEU A 185 -0.84 -16.34 0.24
N ARG A 186 -0.25 -17.21 -0.56
CA ARG A 186 0.43 -18.43 -0.12
C ARG A 186 1.88 -18.43 -0.56
N GLU A 187 2.71 -19.14 0.18
CA GLU A 187 4.09 -19.37 -0.24
C GLU A 187 4.17 -19.96 -1.65
N GLY A 188 5.02 -19.39 -2.48
CA GLY A 188 5.19 -19.77 -3.89
C GLY A 188 4.32 -18.96 -4.86
N ASP A 189 3.31 -18.19 -4.39
CA ASP A 189 2.50 -17.35 -5.25
C ASP A 189 3.33 -16.24 -5.92
N GLU A 190 2.96 -15.89 -7.14
CA GLU A 190 3.37 -14.67 -7.82
C GLU A 190 2.22 -13.67 -7.82
N VAL A 191 2.44 -12.48 -7.28
CA VAL A 191 1.47 -11.39 -7.23
C VAL A 191 1.88 -10.29 -8.17
N GLU A 192 0.95 -9.87 -9.01
CA GLU A 192 1.13 -8.77 -9.94
C GLU A 192 0.07 -7.72 -9.68
N VAL A 193 0.50 -6.48 -9.43
CA VAL A 193 -0.38 -5.30 -9.38
C VAL A 193 -0.02 -4.38 -10.51
N GLU A 194 -0.99 -4.11 -11.37
CA GLU A 194 -0.82 -3.31 -12.59
C GLU A 194 -1.68 -2.05 -12.53
N LEU A 195 -1.05 -0.89 -12.72
CA LEU A 195 -1.73 0.33 -13.16
C LEU A 195 -1.92 0.18 -14.66
N GLN A 196 -3.15 -0.12 -15.08
CA GLN A 196 -3.48 -0.68 -16.38
C GLN A 196 -2.88 0.10 -17.55
N GLY A 197 -2.13 -0.61 -18.40
CA GLY A 197 -1.50 -0.05 -19.58
C GLY A 197 -0.34 0.91 -19.30
N MET A 198 0.08 1.07 -18.04
CA MET A 198 1.12 2.02 -17.65
C MET A 198 2.33 1.33 -17.02
N THR A 199 2.16 0.71 -15.84
CA THR A 199 3.27 0.13 -15.09
C THR A 199 2.79 -0.97 -14.15
N THR A 200 3.71 -1.87 -13.78
CA THR A 200 3.39 -3.08 -13.01
C THR A 200 4.42 -3.26 -11.89
N VAL A 201 3.98 -3.79 -10.77
CA VAL A 201 4.83 -4.36 -9.72
C VAL A 201 4.53 -5.84 -9.58
N ARG A 202 5.57 -6.68 -9.61
CA ARG A 202 5.45 -8.14 -9.50
C ARG A 202 6.39 -8.64 -8.41
N ASN A 203 5.84 -9.47 -7.51
CA ASN A 203 6.56 -9.97 -6.35
C ASN A 203 6.22 -11.44 -6.10
N ARG A 204 7.20 -12.22 -5.69
CA ARG A 204 6.99 -13.59 -5.20
C ARG A 204 6.65 -13.57 -3.72
N VAL A 205 5.85 -14.54 -3.31
CA VAL A 205 5.49 -14.74 -1.91
C VAL A 205 6.37 -15.85 -1.33
N VAL A 206 7.03 -15.57 -0.21
CA VAL A 206 7.86 -16.52 0.53
C VAL A 206 7.43 -16.55 1.99
N ARG A 207 7.75 -17.62 2.71
CA ARG A 207 7.53 -17.68 4.16
C ARG A 207 8.80 -17.30 4.90
N ALA A 208 8.66 -16.52 5.97
CA ALA A 208 9.78 -16.27 6.88
C ALA A 208 10.30 -17.59 7.45
N ARG A 209 11.63 -17.79 7.43
CA ARG A 209 12.24 -18.88 8.19
C ARG A 209 12.08 -18.55 9.66
N ARG A 210 11.61 -19.50 10.46
CA ARG A 210 11.73 -19.38 11.91
C ARG A 210 13.20 -19.63 12.24
N ASP A 211 13.89 -18.61 12.73
CA ASP A 211 15.21 -18.85 13.33
C ASP A 211 15.04 -19.87 14.45
N THR A 212 15.86 -20.88 14.45
CA THR A 212 15.92 -21.83 15.57
C THR A 212 16.45 -21.10 16.82
N ASP A 213 16.11 -21.61 18.00
CA ASP A 213 16.59 -21.01 19.26
C ASP A 213 18.12 -20.96 19.33
N GLU A 214 18.81 -21.89 18.63
CA GLU A 214 20.26 -21.90 18.47
C GLU A 214 20.79 -20.74 17.61
N GLU A 215 20.12 -20.40 16.51
CA GLU A 215 20.50 -19.26 15.66
C GLU A 215 20.27 -17.92 16.39
N ARG A 216 19.19 -17.81 17.16
CA ARG A 216 18.91 -16.63 18.02
C ARG A 216 19.95 -16.47 19.15
N ALA A 217 20.43 -17.56 19.70
CA ALA A 217 21.46 -17.54 20.74
C ALA A 217 22.81 -17.07 20.20
N GLN A 218 23.16 -17.44 18.96
CA GLN A 218 24.41 -17.05 18.28
C GLN A 218 24.38 -15.60 17.77
N ALA A 219 23.20 -15.03 17.48
CA ALA A 219 23.04 -13.65 17.00
C ALA A 219 23.06 -12.61 18.13
N ARG A 220 23.10 -12.98 19.42
CA ARG A 220 23.25 -12.03 20.52
C ARG A 220 24.66 -11.47 20.51
N PRO A 221 24.85 -10.13 20.50
CA PRO A 221 26.17 -9.54 20.59
C PRO A 221 26.81 -10.01 21.91
N SER A 222 28.01 -10.60 21.81
CA SER A 222 28.85 -10.89 22.97
C SER A 222 29.32 -9.58 23.57
N GLY A 223 28.71 -9.15 24.68
CA GLY A 223 29.18 -7.98 25.42
C GLY A 223 28.10 -7.06 25.92
N ALA A 224 27.49 -7.46 27.03
CA ALA A 224 26.97 -6.53 28.05
C ALA A 224 27.12 -7.23 29.40
N GLU A 225 28.36 -7.39 29.84
CA GLU A 225 28.64 -7.56 31.25
C GLU A 225 28.97 -6.17 31.82
N ALA A 226 28.31 -5.90 32.95
CA ALA A 226 28.47 -4.86 33.95
C ALA A 226 27.41 -3.77 33.94
#